data_fe79f0fe43b2ce62a74bbabc57010f30
#
_entry.id   fe79f0fe43b2ce62a74bbabc57010f30
#
_cell.length_a   1.000
_cell.length_b   1.000
_cell.length_c   1.000
_cell.angle_alpha   90.00
_cell.angle_beta   90.00
_cell.angle_gamma   90.00
#
_symmetry.space_group_name_H-M   'P 1'
#
loop_
_entity.id
_entity.type
_entity.pdbx_description
1 polymer ?
#
loop_
_entity_poly.entity_id
_entity_poly.type
_entity_poly.pdbx_seq_one_letter_code
_entity_poly.pdbx_strand_id
1 'polypeptide(L)'
;SRPFSLWCWMRCRHCLSPRRLSLLMGLKPPLKTRNPRNPAVAGVGLRPQPLLIDSIPCHRGVAGVDEVGRGCLFGPVFAGAVVLEAANASRLQQEGLTDSKRLSARRRGELVPLIEQEAEAWGLGQASAREIDRLGIRPATELAMLRALQRLPNRPELVLVDGNLPLRPWTGEQRSIVAGDQQALAIAAASVIAKQCRDALIQRLSRRFPGYGLERHAGYGTALHRAALLDLGPSALHRRSFLRRLLG
;
A
#
# COMPACT_ATOMS: atom_id res chain seq x y z
N SER A 1 -9.51 -20.71 -17.06
CA SER A 1 -9.37 -19.26 -16.78
C SER A 1 -8.53 -19.06 -15.52
N ARG A 2 -7.24 -18.81 -15.69
CA ARG A 2 -6.31 -18.54 -14.58
C ARG A 2 -6.55 -17.15 -14.00
N PRO A 3 -6.50 -16.96 -12.68
CA PRO A 3 -6.77 -15.66 -12.07
C PRO A 3 -5.71 -14.64 -12.45
N PHE A 4 -6.17 -13.49 -12.89
CA PHE A 4 -5.42 -12.34 -13.44
C PHE A 4 -4.39 -11.71 -12.48
N SER A 5 -4.34 -12.15 -11.23
CA SER A 5 -3.58 -11.52 -10.14
C SER A 5 -2.07 -11.81 -10.12
N LEU A 6 -1.65 -13.01 -10.49
CA LEU A 6 -0.22 -13.39 -10.45
C LEU A 6 0.59 -12.86 -11.65
N TRP A 7 -0.03 -12.75 -12.81
CA TRP A 7 0.67 -12.37 -14.05
C TRP A 7 0.99 -10.87 -14.12
N CYS A 8 0.16 -10.04 -13.52
CA CYS A 8 0.36 -8.58 -13.50
C CYS A 8 1.49 -8.18 -12.54
N TRP A 9 1.66 -8.96 -11.46
CA TRP A 9 2.67 -8.73 -10.44
C TRP A 9 4.09 -9.09 -10.90
N MET A 10 4.24 -10.19 -11.66
CA MET A 10 5.53 -10.69 -12.15
C MET A 10 6.18 -9.82 -13.24
N ARG A 11 5.45 -8.90 -13.89
CA ARG A 11 5.98 -8.01 -14.94
C ARG A 11 6.26 -6.57 -14.50
N CYS A 12 5.97 -6.20 -13.26
CA CYS A 12 6.38 -4.90 -12.73
C CYS A 12 7.85 -4.98 -12.28
N ARG A 13 8.78 -4.63 -13.17
CA ARG A 13 10.23 -4.62 -12.87
C ARG A 13 10.61 -3.75 -11.67
N HIS A 14 9.75 -2.81 -11.27
CA HIS A 14 9.96 -1.92 -10.12
C HIS A 14 9.36 -2.45 -8.80
N CYS A 15 8.58 -3.55 -8.83
CA CYS A 15 7.93 -4.10 -7.65
C CYS A 15 8.58 -5.39 -7.12
N LEU A 16 9.66 -5.86 -7.73
CA LEU A 16 10.35 -7.10 -7.34
C LEU A 16 11.84 -6.83 -7.13
N SER A 17 12.27 -6.80 -5.87
CA SER A 17 13.70 -6.90 -5.56
C SER A 17 14.19 -8.34 -5.81
N PRO A 18 15.47 -8.54 -6.20
CA PRO A 18 16.06 -9.87 -6.44
C PRO A 18 15.94 -10.83 -5.24
N ARG A 19 15.83 -10.30 -4.02
CA ARG A 19 15.68 -11.10 -2.78
C ARG A 19 14.32 -11.76 -2.62
N ARG A 20 13.27 -11.30 -3.32
CA ARG A 20 11.94 -11.91 -3.23
C ARG A 20 11.64 -12.94 -4.32
N LEU A 21 12.42 -12.96 -5.41
CA LEU A 21 12.33 -14.06 -6.38
C LEU A 21 12.70 -15.40 -5.76
N SER A 22 13.68 -15.44 -4.84
CA SER A 22 14.10 -16.66 -4.15
C SER A 22 13.06 -17.19 -3.16
N LEU A 23 12.27 -16.30 -2.53
CA LEU A 23 11.19 -16.70 -1.62
C LEU A 23 9.96 -17.29 -2.35
N LEU A 24 9.69 -16.82 -3.58
CA LEU A 24 8.63 -17.36 -4.43
C LEU A 24 8.96 -18.73 -5.04
N MET A 25 10.25 -19.10 -5.10
CA MET A 25 10.73 -20.39 -5.62
C MET A 25 11.02 -21.42 -4.51
N GLY A 26 10.67 -21.16 -3.24
CA GLY A 26 10.84 -22.14 -2.15
C GLY A 26 12.28 -22.34 -1.68
N LEU A 27 13.23 -21.50 -2.11
CA LEU A 27 14.63 -21.57 -1.68
C LEU A 27 14.81 -20.78 -0.38
N LYS A 28 15.14 -21.47 0.72
CA LYS A 28 15.47 -20.85 2.01
C LYS A 28 16.77 -20.07 1.91
N PRO A 29 16.81 -18.78 2.32
CA PRO A 29 18.07 -18.06 2.43
C PRO A 29 18.91 -18.60 3.60
N PRO A 30 20.24 -18.56 3.54
CA PRO A 30 21.09 -19.02 4.62
C PRO A 30 20.95 -18.15 5.87
N LEU A 31 20.77 -18.80 7.02
CA LEU A 31 20.71 -18.18 8.34
C LEU A 31 22.04 -17.49 8.67
N LYS A 32 22.02 -16.19 8.88
CA LYS A 32 23.15 -15.47 9.49
C LYS A 32 23.06 -15.60 11.00
N THR A 33 23.92 -16.41 11.58
CA THR A 33 24.15 -16.49 13.02
C THR A 33 24.77 -15.20 13.53
N ARG A 34 24.13 -14.56 14.48
CA ARG A 34 24.67 -13.40 15.22
C ARG A 34 25.10 -13.83 16.61
N ASN A 35 26.35 -13.56 16.93
CA ASN A 35 27.04 -13.87 18.17
C ASN A 35 26.56 -12.98 19.33
N PRO A 36 26.25 -13.51 20.52
CA PRO A 36 25.83 -12.72 21.66
C PRO A 36 27.04 -12.34 22.54
N ARG A 37 27.33 -11.07 22.71
CA ARG A 37 28.04 -10.55 23.90
C ARG A 37 27.49 -9.19 24.27
N ASN A 38 26.85 -9.12 25.42
CA ASN A 38 26.40 -7.90 26.06
C ASN A 38 27.01 -7.88 27.49
N PRO A 39 27.63 -6.80 27.94
CA PRO A 39 27.79 -6.56 29.36
C PRO A 39 26.80 -5.50 29.85
N ALA A 40 26.22 -5.78 30.99
CA ALA A 40 25.31 -4.98 31.76
C ALA A 40 25.88 -3.58 32.10
N VAL A 41 25.00 -2.55 32.04
CA VAL A 41 25.26 -1.25 32.68
C VAL A 41 24.09 -0.90 33.60
N ALA A 42 24.49 -0.46 34.79
CA ALA A 42 23.68 -0.19 35.96
C ALA A 42 22.66 0.95 35.80
N GLY A 43 21.64 0.88 36.66
CA GLY A 43 20.52 1.79 36.70
C GLY A 43 20.85 3.25 37.00
N VAL A 44 20.11 4.10 36.32
CA VAL A 44 19.90 5.51 36.69
C VAL A 44 18.39 5.70 36.82
N GLY A 45 17.96 6.14 38.01
CA GLY A 45 16.57 6.38 38.33
C GLY A 45 15.95 7.46 37.43
N LEU A 46 15.05 7.05 36.59
CA LEU A 46 14.23 7.94 35.75
C LEU A 46 13.04 8.42 36.57
N ARG A 47 12.95 9.72 36.78
CA ARG A 47 11.70 10.38 37.23
C ARG A 47 10.60 10.07 36.21
N PRO A 48 9.35 9.84 36.63
CA PRO A 48 8.25 9.69 35.67
C PRO A 48 8.09 10.99 34.90
N GLN A 49 8.39 10.95 33.62
CA GLN A 49 8.04 12.05 32.71
C GLN A 49 6.52 12.04 32.48
N PRO A 50 5.88 13.22 32.34
CA PRO A 50 4.47 13.27 31.97
C PRO A 50 4.29 12.54 30.65
N LEU A 51 3.26 11.69 30.59
CA LEU A 51 2.84 10.96 29.40
C LEU A 51 2.69 11.95 28.24
N LEU A 52 3.73 12.05 27.44
CA LEU A 52 3.64 12.72 26.15
C LEU A 52 2.64 11.96 25.30
N ILE A 53 1.68 12.71 24.77
CA ILE A 53 0.70 12.33 23.76
C ILE A 53 1.24 11.19 22.90
N ASP A 54 0.52 10.07 22.89
CA ASP A 54 0.83 8.80 22.26
C ASP A 54 1.72 8.92 21.03
N SER A 55 3.00 8.70 21.19
CA SER A 55 3.90 8.57 20.04
C SER A 55 3.46 7.37 19.21
N ILE A 56 3.25 7.61 17.93
CA ILE A 56 2.88 6.53 17.01
C ILE A 56 4.03 5.53 16.97
N PRO A 57 3.79 4.26 17.34
CA PRO A 57 4.88 3.27 17.43
C PRO A 57 5.45 2.96 16.05
N CYS A 58 6.77 2.82 15.97
CA CYS A 58 7.49 2.44 14.76
C CYS A 58 8.57 1.42 15.12
N HIS A 59 8.24 0.14 15.05
CA HIS A 59 9.12 -1.00 15.34
C HIS A 59 8.66 -2.25 14.57
N ARG A 60 9.42 -3.37 14.64
CA ARG A 60 9.21 -4.61 13.86
C ARG A 60 7.83 -5.24 13.99
N GLY A 61 7.17 -5.06 15.12
CA GLY A 61 5.81 -5.58 15.35
C GLY A 61 4.70 -4.71 14.77
N VAL A 62 5.02 -3.52 14.22
CA VAL A 62 4.03 -2.53 13.77
C VAL A 62 4.01 -2.43 12.26
N ALA A 63 2.84 -2.64 11.65
CA ALA A 63 2.61 -2.44 10.23
C ALA A 63 1.74 -1.21 9.97
N GLY A 64 2.17 -0.31 9.08
CA GLY A 64 1.33 0.75 8.52
C GLY A 64 0.61 0.26 7.27
N VAL A 65 -0.66 0.61 7.12
CA VAL A 65 -1.52 0.20 5.98
C VAL A 65 -2.25 1.41 5.42
N ASP A 66 -2.22 1.56 4.09
CA ASP A 66 -2.99 2.57 3.36
C ASP A 66 -3.49 2.02 2.02
N GLU A 67 -4.54 2.66 1.47
CA GLU A 67 -5.10 2.31 0.18
C GLU A 67 -5.01 3.43 -0.85
N VAL A 68 -5.13 3.03 -2.12
CA VAL A 68 -5.20 3.96 -3.25
C VAL A 68 -6.24 3.53 -4.28
N GLY A 69 -6.91 4.51 -4.86
CA GLY A 69 -7.82 4.28 -5.97
C GLY A 69 -9.25 3.95 -5.56
N ARG A 70 -9.70 4.26 -4.34
CA ARG A 70 -11.10 4.08 -3.89
C ARG A 70 -12.09 4.81 -4.79
N GLY A 71 -11.85 6.08 -5.08
CA GLY A 71 -12.75 6.94 -5.87
C GLY A 71 -12.61 6.81 -7.40
N CYS A 72 -11.82 5.87 -7.90
CA CYS A 72 -11.61 5.70 -9.33
C CYS A 72 -12.80 4.97 -9.99
N LEU A 73 -13.13 5.35 -11.22
CA LEU A 73 -14.14 4.67 -12.04
C LEU A 73 -13.61 3.43 -12.73
N PHE A 74 -12.27 3.31 -12.86
CA PHE A 74 -11.60 2.24 -13.60
C PHE A 74 -10.55 1.53 -12.75
N GLY A 75 -10.48 0.21 -12.90
CA GLY A 75 -9.43 -0.64 -12.35
C GLY A 75 -9.59 -0.98 -10.85
N PRO A 76 -8.64 -1.75 -10.30
CA PRO A 76 -8.69 -2.21 -8.93
C PRO A 76 -8.42 -1.09 -7.91
N VAL A 77 -8.86 -1.31 -6.67
CA VAL A 77 -8.31 -0.63 -5.49
C VAL A 77 -7.07 -1.40 -5.03
N PHE A 78 -6.02 -0.67 -4.64
CA PHE A 78 -4.78 -1.22 -4.11
C PHE A 78 -4.63 -0.86 -2.64
N ALA A 79 -3.88 -1.68 -1.90
CA ALA A 79 -3.41 -1.35 -0.57
C ALA A 79 -1.95 -1.79 -0.41
N GLY A 80 -1.19 -1.02 0.35
CA GLY A 80 0.15 -1.36 0.82
C GLY A 80 0.12 -1.69 2.31
N ALA A 81 1.04 -2.55 2.73
CA ALA A 81 1.36 -2.78 4.13
C ALA A 81 2.88 -2.73 4.28
N VAL A 82 3.41 -1.96 5.24
CA VAL A 82 4.85 -1.77 5.44
C VAL A 82 5.17 -1.83 6.92
N VAL A 83 6.23 -2.57 7.26
CA VAL A 83 6.85 -2.64 8.59
C VAL A 83 8.18 -1.90 8.53
N LEU A 84 8.36 -0.89 9.38
CA LEU A 84 9.57 -0.09 9.47
C LEU A 84 10.10 -0.06 10.92
N GLU A 85 11.41 -0.11 11.08
CA GLU A 85 12.07 0.29 12.31
C GLU A 85 12.27 1.81 12.36
N ALA A 86 12.28 2.39 13.56
CA ALA A 86 12.38 3.84 13.76
C ALA A 86 13.60 4.47 13.07
N ALA A 87 14.76 3.79 13.13
CA ALA A 87 15.98 4.28 12.48
C ALA A 87 15.84 4.34 10.95
N ASN A 88 15.21 3.33 10.35
CA ASN A 88 14.99 3.24 8.90
C ASN A 88 13.89 4.23 8.46
N ALA A 89 12.84 4.38 9.26
CA ALA A 89 11.80 5.38 9.05
C ALA A 89 12.39 6.80 9.02
N SER A 90 13.30 7.12 9.97
CA SER A 90 13.97 8.42 10.02
C SER A 90 14.85 8.66 8.78
N ARG A 91 15.58 7.65 8.28
CA ARG A 91 16.34 7.75 7.03
C ARG A 91 15.42 8.02 5.84
N LEU A 92 14.32 7.28 5.71
CA LEU A 92 13.36 7.51 4.63
C LEU A 92 12.72 8.89 4.70
N GLN A 93 12.49 9.43 5.90
CA GLN A 93 11.99 10.79 6.09
C GLN A 93 13.01 11.83 5.61
N GLN A 94 14.30 11.64 5.91
CA GLN A 94 15.39 12.50 5.40
C GLN A 94 15.48 12.43 3.87
N GLU A 95 15.22 11.25 3.28
CA GLU A 95 15.08 11.06 1.84
C GLU A 95 13.75 11.58 1.28
N GLY A 96 12.96 12.31 2.08
CA GLY A 96 11.74 13.00 1.66
C GLY A 96 10.48 12.13 1.61
N LEU A 97 10.45 11.00 2.34
CA LEU A 97 9.21 10.22 2.51
C LEU A 97 8.17 11.09 3.24
N THR A 98 7.02 11.24 2.62
CA THR A 98 5.85 11.99 3.12
C THR A 98 4.58 11.49 2.45
N ASP A 99 3.44 12.13 2.69
CA ASP A 99 2.16 11.88 2.02
C ASP A 99 2.35 11.72 0.49
N SER A 100 1.94 10.59 -0.04
CA SER A 100 2.12 10.22 -1.45
C SER A 100 1.47 11.19 -2.44
N LYS A 101 0.44 11.93 -2.01
CA LYS A 101 -0.28 12.93 -2.82
C LYS A 101 0.54 14.21 -3.01
N ARG A 102 1.46 14.50 -2.08
CA ARG A 102 2.39 15.63 -2.16
C ARG A 102 3.62 15.32 -3.02
N LEU A 103 3.85 14.06 -3.33
CA LEU A 103 4.99 13.60 -4.14
C LEU A 103 4.62 13.52 -5.63
N SER A 104 5.51 13.97 -6.50
CA SER A 104 5.40 13.71 -7.94
C SER A 104 5.54 12.22 -8.23
N ALA A 105 5.03 11.76 -9.38
CA ALA A 105 5.18 10.37 -9.82
C ALA A 105 6.65 9.95 -9.91
N ARG A 106 7.54 10.86 -10.37
CA ARG A 106 8.99 10.65 -10.40
C ARG A 106 9.54 10.42 -9.00
N ARG A 107 9.21 11.30 -8.04
CA ARG A 107 9.74 11.20 -6.68
C ARG A 107 9.25 9.93 -5.97
N ARG A 108 7.98 9.53 -6.17
CA ARG A 108 7.50 8.23 -5.69
C ARG A 108 8.29 7.07 -6.29
N GLY A 109 8.60 7.13 -7.60
CA GLY A 109 9.43 6.11 -8.28
C GLY A 109 10.84 6.00 -7.71
N GLU A 110 11.44 7.10 -7.26
CA GLU A 110 12.74 7.14 -6.61
C GLU A 110 12.68 6.60 -5.17
N LEU A 111 11.59 6.85 -4.44
CA LEU A 111 11.42 6.40 -3.05
C LEU A 111 11.08 4.91 -2.93
N VAL A 112 10.37 4.30 -3.89
CA VAL A 112 9.97 2.88 -3.79
C VAL A 112 11.17 1.94 -3.59
N PRO A 113 12.28 2.01 -4.35
CA PRO A 113 13.44 1.17 -4.11
C PRO A 113 14.06 1.37 -2.71
N LEU A 114 14.06 2.62 -2.20
CA LEU A 114 14.57 2.93 -0.87
C LEU A 114 13.65 2.33 0.21
N ILE A 115 12.33 2.44 0.06
CA ILE A 115 11.37 1.81 0.97
C ILE A 115 11.54 0.28 0.95
N GLU A 116 11.70 -0.33 -0.22
CA GLU A 116 11.92 -1.78 -0.34
C GLU A 116 13.21 -2.24 0.33
N GLN A 117 14.23 -1.40 0.34
CA GLN A 117 15.52 -1.69 0.99
C GLN A 117 15.45 -1.51 2.51
N GLU A 118 14.82 -0.45 2.99
CA GLU A 118 14.78 -0.05 4.40
C GLU A 118 13.66 -0.75 5.18
N ALA A 119 12.59 -1.20 4.51
CA ALA A 119 11.50 -1.91 5.17
C ALA A 119 11.94 -3.30 5.65
N GLU A 120 11.60 -3.65 6.88
CA GLU A 120 11.72 -5.02 7.40
C GLU A 120 10.86 -5.98 6.57
N ALA A 121 9.64 -5.55 6.26
CA ALA A 121 8.72 -6.26 5.39
C ALA A 121 7.75 -5.29 4.71
N TRP A 122 7.29 -5.69 3.53
CA TRP A 122 6.20 -4.99 2.85
C TRP A 122 5.34 -5.95 2.02
N GLY A 123 4.10 -5.58 1.78
CA GLY A 123 3.17 -6.33 0.99
C GLY A 123 2.21 -5.43 0.21
N LEU A 124 1.75 -5.92 -0.94
CA LEU A 124 0.72 -5.29 -1.74
C LEU A 124 -0.51 -6.18 -1.83
N GLY A 125 -1.68 -5.58 -1.71
CA GLY A 125 -2.96 -6.22 -1.94
C GLY A 125 -3.80 -5.43 -2.93
N GLN A 126 -4.74 -6.10 -3.57
CA GLN A 126 -5.69 -5.43 -4.46
C GLN A 126 -7.05 -6.12 -4.41
N ALA A 127 -8.11 -5.36 -4.73
CA ALA A 127 -9.40 -5.90 -5.08
C ALA A 127 -9.83 -5.36 -6.45
N SER A 128 -10.29 -6.26 -7.33
CA SER A 128 -10.64 -5.97 -8.71
C SER A 128 -11.91 -5.13 -8.83
N ALA A 129 -12.13 -4.52 -9.99
CA ALA A 129 -13.38 -3.83 -10.30
C ALA A 129 -14.61 -4.72 -10.08
N ARG A 130 -14.54 -6.01 -10.46
CA ARG A 130 -15.61 -6.99 -10.23
C ARG A 130 -15.88 -7.25 -8.75
N GLU A 131 -14.83 -7.34 -7.92
CA GLU A 131 -14.98 -7.48 -6.46
C GLU A 131 -15.58 -6.21 -5.85
N ILE A 132 -15.19 -5.03 -6.33
CA ILE A 132 -15.77 -3.75 -5.92
C ILE A 132 -17.26 -3.69 -6.25
N ASP A 133 -17.65 -4.10 -7.46
CA ASP A 133 -19.06 -4.11 -7.89
C ASP A 133 -19.90 -5.10 -7.08
N ARG A 134 -19.32 -6.24 -6.69
CA ARG A 134 -20.00 -7.28 -5.92
C ARG A 134 -20.12 -6.94 -4.43
N LEU A 135 -19.06 -6.44 -3.83
CA LEU A 135 -18.93 -6.28 -2.38
C LEU A 135 -19.23 -4.84 -1.90
N GLY A 136 -19.14 -3.87 -2.81
CA GLY A 136 -19.07 -2.45 -2.49
C GLY A 136 -17.63 -2.02 -2.19
N ILE A 137 -17.37 -0.71 -2.27
CA ILE A 137 -16.01 -0.16 -2.19
C ILE A 137 -15.36 -0.36 -0.82
N ARG A 138 -16.11 -0.25 0.28
CA ARG A 138 -15.54 -0.39 1.62
C ARG A 138 -15.05 -1.82 1.88
N PRO A 139 -15.87 -2.89 1.75
CA PRO A 139 -15.38 -4.25 1.91
C PRO A 139 -14.28 -4.63 0.91
N ALA A 140 -14.33 -4.13 -0.33
CA ALA A 140 -13.28 -4.37 -1.31
C ALA A 140 -11.95 -3.69 -0.92
N THR A 141 -12.00 -2.50 -0.32
CA THR A 141 -10.80 -1.84 0.24
C THR A 141 -10.22 -2.64 1.40
N GLU A 142 -11.05 -3.06 2.35
CA GLU A 142 -10.66 -3.90 3.48
C GLU A 142 -10.05 -5.24 3.00
N LEU A 143 -10.61 -5.84 1.95
CA LEU A 143 -10.06 -7.05 1.32
C LEU A 143 -8.66 -6.79 0.71
N ALA A 144 -8.46 -5.65 0.07
CA ALA A 144 -7.15 -5.26 -0.45
C ALA A 144 -6.12 -5.08 0.68
N MET A 145 -6.50 -4.39 1.77
CA MET A 145 -5.66 -4.21 2.96
C MET A 145 -5.32 -5.55 3.62
N LEU A 146 -6.30 -6.42 3.82
CA LEU A 146 -6.08 -7.75 4.36
C LEU A 146 -5.11 -8.57 3.51
N ARG A 147 -5.26 -8.53 2.17
CA ARG A 147 -4.35 -9.18 1.23
C ARG A 147 -2.94 -8.62 1.27
N ALA A 148 -2.77 -7.32 1.56
CA ALA A 148 -1.47 -6.71 1.75
C ALA A 148 -0.80 -7.22 3.04
N LEU A 149 -1.53 -7.24 4.15
CA LEU A 149 -1.07 -7.76 5.44
C LEU A 149 -0.71 -9.24 5.38
N GLN A 150 -1.51 -10.07 4.68
CA GLN A 150 -1.24 -11.50 4.49
C GLN A 150 0.04 -11.80 3.68
N ARG A 151 0.62 -10.81 3.02
CA ARG A 151 1.90 -10.94 2.32
C ARG A 151 3.12 -10.59 3.15
N LEU A 152 2.91 -10.07 4.34
CA LEU A 152 4.00 -9.92 5.31
C LEU A 152 4.46 -11.30 5.77
N PRO A 153 5.78 -11.51 5.98
CA PRO A 153 6.32 -12.80 6.41
C PRO A 153 5.85 -13.19 7.82
N ASN A 154 5.62 -12.20 8.67
CA ASN A 154 5.11 -12.37 10.03
C ASN A 154 3.84 -11.57 10.22
N ARG A 155 2.93 -12.09 11.05
CA ARG A 155 1.74 -11.34 11.47
C ARG A 155 2.18 -10.16 12.35
N PRO A 156 1.78 -8.92 12.03
CA PRO A 156 2.09 -7.79 12.89
C PRO A 156 1.32 -7.87 14.22
N GLU A 157 1.96 -7.39 15.28
CA GLU A 157 1.37 -7.24 16.62
C GLU A 157 0.33 -6.13 16.62
N LEU A 158 0.65 -5.00 15.95
CA LEU A 158 -0.23 -3.84 15.80
C LEU A 158 -0.31 -3.42 14.33
N VAL A 159 -1.51 -3.12 13.86
CA VAL A 159 -1.76 -2.53 12.54
C VAL A 159 -2.21 -1.08 12.69
N LEU A 160 -1.46 -0.15 12.10
CA LEU A 160 -1.84 1.25 11.95
C LEU A 160 -2.55 1.42 10.60
N VAL A 161 -3.83 1.75 10.65
CA VAL A 161 -4.68 1.88 9.45
C VAL A 161 -4.91 3.35 9.15
N ASP A 162 -4.65 3.79 7.91
CA ASP A 162 -5.02 5.15 7.51
C ASP A 162 -6.54 5.36 7.53
N GLY A 163 -6.96 6.51 8.05
CA GLY A 163 -8.36 6.90 8.14
C GLY A 163 -8.97 6.76 9.53
N ASN A 164 -10.30 6.91 9.59
CA ASN A 164 -11.06 6.96 10.85
C ASN A 164 -11.81 5.65 11.18
N LEU A 165 -11.66 4.60 10.38
CA LEU A 165 -12.42 3.36 10.53
C LEU A 165 -11.49 2.15 10.63
N PRO A 166 -11.78 1.21 11.53
CA PRO A 166 -11.00 -0.01 11.66
C PRO A 166 -11.15 -0.92 10.43
N LEU A 167 -10.12 -1.73 10.21
CA LEU A 167 -10.12 -2.84 9.26
C LEU A 167 -10.92 -4.00 9.86
N ARG A 168 -12.21 -4.09 9.54
CA ARG A 168 -13.15 -5.04 10.17
C ARG A 168 -12.75 -6.51 10.09
N PRO A 169 -12.18 -7.02 8.97
CA PRO A 169 -11.77 -8.43 8.92
C PRO A 169 -10.45 -8.73 9.63
N TRP A 170 -9.78 -7.72 10.19
CA TRP A 170 -8.56 -7.92 10.97
C TRP A 170 -8.89 -8.24 12.43
N THR A 171 -8.43 -9.39 12.92
CA THR A 171 -8.71 -9.88 14.30
C THR A 171 -7.59 -9.56 15.29
N GLY A 172 -6.50 -8.93 14.84
CA GLY A 172 -5.39 -8.48 15.69
C GLY A 172 -5.59 -7.07 16.21
N GLU A 173 -4.64 -6.60 17.02
CA GLU A 173 -4.62 -5.23 17.49
C GLU A 173 -4.47 -4.26 16.31
N GLN A 174 -5.22 -3.16 16.35
CA GLN A 174 -5.20 -2.14 15.31
C GLN A 174 -5.57 -0.76 15.85
N ARG A 175 -5.03 0.29 15.22
CA ARG A 175 -5.34 1.68 15.51
C ARG A 175 -5.61 2.42 14.22
N SER A 176 -6.77 3.05 14.10
CA SER A 176 -7.08 3.95 12.99
C SER A 176 -6.47 5.32 13.26
N ILE A 177 -5.81 5.90 12.24
CA ILE A 177 -5.14 7.21 12.35
C ILE A 177 -5.64 8.09 11.21
N VAL A 178 -6.36 9.14 11.55
CA VAL A 178 -6.86 10.13 10.57
C VAL A 178 -5.67 10.87 9.96
N ALA A 179 -5.58 10.94 8.62
CA ALA A 179 -4.42 11.44 7.89
C ALA A 179 -3.11 10.76 8.35
N GLY A 180 -3.16 9.44 8.50
CA GLY A 180 -2.07 8.63 9.02
C GLY A 180 -0.83 8.68 8.13
N ASP A 181 -0.99 8.90 6.82
CA ASP A 181 0.09 9.11 5.86
C ASP A 181 0.94 10.37 6.14
N GLN A 182 0.42 11.31 6.96
CA GLN A 182 1.14 12.49 7.42
C GLN A 182 1.73 12.33 8.84
N GLN A 183 1.29 11.34 9.60
CA GLN A 183 1.63 11.17 11.00
C GLN A 183 2.50 9.93 11.26
N ALA A 184 2.34 8.87 10.47
CA ALA A 184 3.04 7.60 10.63
C ALA A 184 3.83 7.24 9.38
N LEU A 185 5.16 7.19 9.48
CA LEU A 185 6.05 6.91 8.34
C LEU A 185 5.80 5.51 7.71
N ALA A 186 5.37 4.52 8.50
CA ALA A 186 4.98 3.22 7.99
C ALA A 186 3.72 3.30 7.09
N ILE A 187 2.73 4.14 7.45
CA ILE A 187 1.55 4.40 6.61
C ILE A 187 1.96 5.19 5.36
N ALA A 188 2.80 6.23 5.49
CA ALA A 188 3.31 6.99 4.35
C ALA A 188 4.04 6.10 3.34
N ALA A 189 4.88 5.18 3.81
CA ALA A 189 5.58 4.20 2.96
C ALA A 189 4.60 3.26 2.26
N ALA A 190 3.58 2.76 2.97
CA ALA A 190 2.51 1.93 2.40
C ALA A 190 1.74 2.67 1.30
N SER A 191 1.40 3.95 1.54
CA SER A 191 0.76 4.85 0.58
C SER A 191 1.59 5.02 -0.70
N VAL A 192 2.90 5.31 -0.56
CA VAL A 192 3.81 5.50 -1.70
C VAL A 192 3.91 4.23 -2.55
N ILE A 193 4.13 3.06 -1.92
CA ILE A 193 4.22 1.79 -2.65
C ILE A 193 2.89 1.48 -3.38
N ALA A 194 1.76 1.56 -2.68
CA ALA A 194 0.46 1.28 -3.25
C ALA A 194 0.15 2.23 -4.44
N LYS A 195 0.43 3.53 -4.27
CA LYS A 195 0.19 4.55 -5.30
C LYS A 195 1.06 4.31 -6.53
N GLN A 196 2.35 4.09 -6.36
CA GLN A 196 3.27 3.86 -7.48
C GLN A 196 2.90 2.59 -8.26
N CYS A 197 2.60 1.50 -7.56
CA CYS A 197 2.24 0.24 -8.21
C CYS A 197 0.90 0.33 -8.95
N ARG A 198 -0.10 1.01 -8.37
CA ARG A 198 -1.38 1.20 -9.03
C ARG A 198 -1.24 2.08 -10.27
N ASP A 199 -0.56 3.21 -10.17
CA ASP A 199 -0.38 4.12 -11.30
C ASP A 199 0.37 3.42 -12.45
N ALA A 200 1.42 2.65 -12.16
CA ALA A 200 2.13 1.84 -13.15
C ALA A 200 1.24 0.78 -13.82
N LEU A 201 0.32 0.16 -13.08
CA LEU A 201 -0.68 -0.74 -13.66
C LEU A 201 -1.61 -0.01 -14.61
N ILE A 202 -2.19 1.12 -14.19
CA ILE A 202 -3.12 1.88 -15.02
C ILE A 202 -2.44 2.39 -16.28
N GLN A 203 -1.19 2.86 -16.18
CA GLN A 203 -0.38 3.28 -17.33
C GLN A 203 -0.17 2.15 -18.35
N ARG A 204 -0.02 0.90 -17.91
CA ARG A 204 0.02 -0.27 -18.82
C ARG A 204 -1.34 -0.59 -19.42
N LEU A 205 -2.39 -0.48 -18.62
CA LEU A 205 -3.75 -0.75 -19.06
C LEU A 205 -4.26 0.31 -20.04
N SER A 206 -3.77 1.57 -19.99
CA SER A 206 -4.17 2.63 -20.94
C SER A 206 -3.91 2.23 -22.40
N ARG A 207 -2.83 1.47 -22.65
CA ARG A 207 -2.52 0.95 -23.99
C ARG A 207 -3.49 -0.14 -24.48
N ARG A 208 -4.14 -0.85 -23.56
CA ARG A 208 -5.12 -1.91 -23.86
C ARG A 208 -6.55 -1.38 -23.93
N PHE A 209 -6.79 -0.22 -23.36
CA PHE A 209 -8.07 0.48 -23.33
C PHE A 209 -7.88 1.92 -23.84
N PRO A 210 -7.56 2.09 -25.13
CA PRO A 210 -7.35 3.43 -25.71
C PRO A 210 -8.66 4.24 -25.73
N GLY A 211 -8.55 5.55 -25.82
CA GLY A 211 -9.66 6.47 -25.91
C GLY A 211 -10.20 6.97 -24.56
N TYR A 212 -9.97 6.27 -23.45
CA TYR A 212 -10.45 6.71 -22.13
C TYR A 212 -9.54 7.75 -21.45
N GLY A 213 -8.34 8.02 -21.95
CA GLY A 213 -7.40 8.98 -21.36
C GLY A 213 -6.79 8.54 -20.02
N LEU A 214 -6.75 7.23 -19.75
CA LEU A 214 -6.35 6.64 -18.45
C LEU A 214 -4.95 7.04 -18.02
N GLU A 215 -4.06 7.29 -18.96
CA GLU A 215 -2.68 7.75 -18.74
C GLU A 215 -2.62 9.14 -18.07
N ARG A 216 -3.65 9.97 -18.24
CA ARG A 216 -3.71 11.34 -17.71
C ARG A 216 -4.29 11.41 -16.30
N HIS A 217 -5.24 10.54 -15.97
CA HIS A 217 -6.02 10.65 -14.75
C HIS A 217 -6.06 9.36 -13.93
N ALA A 218 -5.29 8.34 -14.29
CA ALA A 218 -5.16 7.08 -13.54
C ALA A 218 -6.53 6.42 -13.16
N GLY A 219 -7.55 6.63 -14.01
CA GLY A 219 -8.89 6.06 -13.82
C GLY A 219 -9.84 6.87 -12.94
N TYR A 220 -9.45 8.07 -12.46
CA TYR A 220 -10.35 8.96 -11.74
C TYR A 220 -11.44 9.54 -12.65
N GLY A 221 -12.60 9.88 -12.07
CA GLY A 221 -13.77 10.39 -12.78
C GLY A 221 -13.64 11.87 -13.17
N THR A 222 -12.60 12.24 -13.92
CA THR A 222 -12.41 13.57 -14.49
C THR A 222 -13.44 13.85 -15.60
N ALA A 223 -13.59 15.10 -16.01
CA ALA A 223 -14.45 15.47 -17.14
C ALA A 223 -14.08 14.69 -18.42
N LEU A 224 -12.78 14.55 -18.70
CA LEU A 224 -12.27 13.77 -19.83
C LEU A 224 -12.70 12.30 -19.76
N HIS A 225 -12.56 11.66 -18.60
CA HIS A 225 -12.95 10.26 -18.43
C HIS A 225 -14.45 10.05 -18.56
N ARG A 226 -15.25 10.98 -18.01
CA ARG A 226 -16.71 10.92 -18.11
C ARG A 226 -17.20 11.11 -19.56
N ALA A 227 -16.60 12.04 -20.30
CA ALA A 227 -16.90 12.23 -21.71
C ALA A 227 -16.59 10.96 -22.52
N ALA A 228 -15.42 10.37 -22.31
CA ALA A 228 -15.04 9.12 -22.96
C ALA A 228 -15.98 7.96 -22.61
N LEU A 229 -16.49 7.91 -21.38
CA LEU A 229 -17.48 6.89 -20.97
C LEU A 229 -18.85 7.07 -21.65
N LEU A 230 -19.26 8.30 -21.93
CA LEU A 230 -20.51 8.56 -22.66
C LEU A 230 -20.38 8.20 -24.14
N ASP A 231 -19.19 8.40 -24.72
CA ASP A 231 -18.92 8.10 -26.13
C ASP A 231 -18.65 6.59 -26.38
N LEU A 232 -17.76 5.99 -25.61
CA LEU A 232 -17.26 4.61 -25.82
C LEU A 232 -18.00 3.55 -24.99
N GLY A 233 -18.80 3.97 -24.03
CA GLY A 233 -19.38 3.08 -23.02
C GLY A 233 -18.33 2.54 -22.01
N PRO A 234 -18.75 1.74 -21.03
CA PRO A 234 -17.85 1.18 -20.02
C PRO A 234 -17.16 -0.09 -20.52
N SER A 235 -15.84 -0.17 -20.36
CA SER A 235 -15.07 -1.40 -20.61
C SER A 235 -15.22 -2.41 -19.46
N ALA A 236 -14.66 -3.62 -19.65
CA ALA A 236 -14.69 -4.70 -18.65
C ALA A 236 -14.01 -4.38 -17.31
N LEU A 237 -13.16 -3.34 -17.25
CA LEU A 237 -12.47 -2.92 -16.03
C LEU A 237 -13.05 -1.67 -15.40
N HIS A 238 -14.13 -1.11 -15.94
CA HIS A 238 -14.88 -0.06 -15.27
C HIS A 238 -15.74 -0.62 -14.16
N ARG A 239 -15.83 0.14 -13.06
CA ARG A 239 -16.66 -0.19 -11.89
C ARG A 239 -18.10 0.20 -12.16
N ARG A 240 -18.92 -0.74 -12.62
CA ARG A 240 -20.32 -0.50 -13.04
C ARG A 240 -21.16 0.10 -11.91
N SER A 241 -20.93 -0.30 -10.68
CA SER A 241 -21.61 0.27 -9.51
C SER A 241 -21.39 1.78 -9.33
N PHE A 242 -20.25 2.31 -9.81
CA PHE A 242 -19.91 3.74 -9.74
C PHE A 242 -20.50 4.55 -10.89
N LEU A 243 -20.90 3.89 -11.96
CA LEU A 243 -21.36 4.53 -13.18
C LEU A 243 -22.89 4.72 -13.26
N ARG A 244 -23.66 4.18 -12.30
CA ARG A 244 -25.13 4.23 -12.32
C ARG A 244 -25.70 5.65 -12.45
N ARG A 245 -25.07 6.66 -11.85
CA ARG A 245 -25.47 8.07 -11.96
C ARG A 245 -25.02 8.76 -13.24
N LEU A 246 -24.09 8.18 -13.96
CA LEU A 246 -23.52 8.75 -15.18
C LEU A 246 -24.17 8.18 -16.43
N LEU A 247 -24.56 6.90 -16.40
CA LEU A 247 -25.04 6.16 -17.58
C LEU A 247 -26.53 5.77 -17.49
N GLY A 248 -27.21 6.07 -16.37
CA GLY A 248 -28.62 5.72 -16.12
C GLY A 248 -28.75 4.40 -15.40
#